data_ff3347f9e30fc77c535fa959a33e0743
#
_entry.id   ff3347f9e30fc77c535fa959a33e0743
#
_cell.length_a   1.000
_cell.length_b   1.000
_cell.length_c   1.000
_cell.angle_alpha   90.00
_cell.angle_beta   90.00
_cell.angle_gamma   90.00
#
_symmetry.space_group_name_H-M   'P 1'
#
loop_
_entity.id
_entity.type
_entity.pdbx_description
1 polymer ?
#
loop_
_entity_poly.entity_id
_entity_poly.type
_entity_poly.pdbx_seq_one_letter_code
_entity_poly.pdbx_strand_id
1 'polypeptide(L)'
;MEYRNLGASGLRVPVLSFGAGTFGGKGPLFGAWGNTDAEEARRLVDICLEAGVNLFDTADVYSAGASEEVLGQAIRGRRDAVLISTKTALPMGEGPQDWGTSRARLIRATEQALRRLGTDYIDLLQLHAFDASTPIEEVLATLDGLIASGKIRYIGVSNFAGWELMKSLAVAERHGHPRYVAHQVYYSLAGRDYEWELMPLGADQGVGALVWSPLAWGRLTGKIRRGEPLPAASRLHETAQYGPPVDDEKLYDIVEVLDAIATEIGKTVPQIAINWLLGRPTVSSVFIGARNEEQLRQNLGAVGWSLSKEQIERLDAVSAATAPYPYFPYRRQEGFARLNPPIV
;
A
#
# COMPACT_ATOMS: atom_id res chain seq x y z
N MET A 1 -16.13 -6.84 8.79
CA MET A 1 -14.80 -6.75 8.09
C MET A 1 -14.21 -8.14 7.99
N GLU A 2 -13.74 -8.53 6.81
CA GLU A 2 -12.94 -9.75 6.59
C GLU A 2 -11.49 -9.52 7.03
N TYR A 3 -10.82 -10.57 7.54
CA TYR A 3 -9.41 -10.55 7.92
C TYR A 3 -8.66 -11.65 7.18
N ARG A 4 -7.45 -11.34 6.72
CA ARG A 4 -6.54 -12.26 6.03
C ARG A 4 -5.20 -12.34 6.76
N ASN A 5 -4.51 -13.44 6.60
CA ASN A 5 -3.12 -13.50 7.04
C ASN A 5 -2.26 -12.62 6.12
N LEU A 6 -1.31 -11.91 6.71
CA LEU A 6 -0.34 -11.12 5.95
C LEU A 6 0.76 -12.06 5.43
N GLY A 7 0.61 -12.47 4.17
CA GLY A 7 1.44 -13.53 3.59
C GLY A 7 1.33 -14.84 4.37
N ALA A 8 2.44 -15.54 4.50
CA ALA A 8 2.54 -16.79 5.27
C ALA A 8 2.79 -16.55 6.78
N SER A 9 2.53 -15.34 7.29
CA SER A 9 2.71 -15.03 8.71
C SER A 9 1.45 -15.27 9.54
N GLY A 10 1.61 -15.28 10.88
CA GLY A 10 0.49 -15.31 11.81
C GLY A 10 -0.21 -13.95 12.01
N LEU A 11 0.30 -12.87 11.40
CA LEU A 11 -0.32 -11.54 11.52
C LEU A 11 -1.60 -11.48 10.67
N ARG A 12 -2.73 -11.28 11.32
CA ARG A 12 -4.03 -11.11 10.66
C ARG A 12 -4.35 -9.64 10.49
N VAL A 13 -4.61 -9.23 9.26
CA VAL A 13 -4.93 -7.85 8.90
C VAL A 13 -6.32 -7.75 8.26
N PRO A 14 -7.05 -6.64 8.44
CA PRO A 14 -8.31 -6.43 7.75
C PRO A 14 -8.06 -6.26 6.24
N VAL A 15 -9.00 -6.67 5.41
CA VAL A 15 -8.88 -6.53 3.94
C VAL A 15 -8.84 -5.08 3.47
N LEU A 16 -9.36 -4.14 4.28
CA LEU A 16 -9.15 -2.70 4.14
C LEU A 16 -8.36 -2.19 5.33
N SER A 17 -7.36 -1.37 5.07
CA SER A 17 -6.54 -0.69 6.07
C SER A 17 -6.50 0.81 5.81
N PHE A 18 -6.18 1.61 6.82
CA PHE A 18 -6.18 3.07 6.67
C PHE A 18 -4.78 3.62 6.44
N GLY A 19 -4.61 4.41 5.36
CA GLY A 19 -3.38 5.12 5.06
C GLY A 19 -3.39 6.56 5.58
N ALA A 20 -2.48 6.88 6.49
CA ALA A 20 -2.38 8.17 7.16
C ALA A 20 -1.57 9.23 6.38
N GLY A 21 -1.43 9.09 5.06
CA GLY A 21 -0.70 10.06 4.22
C GLY A 21 -1.30 11.47 4.19
N THR A 22 -2.57 11.63 4.61
CA THR A 22 -3.24 12.93 4.74
C THR A 22 -3.00 13.63 6.07
N PHE A 23 -2.36 12.95 7.04
CA PHE A 23 -2.14 13.48 8.38
C PHE A 23 -0.96 14.45 8.44
N GLY A 24 -1.16 15.58 9.12
CA GLY A 24 -0.10 16.56 9.42
C GLY A 24 0.12 17.65 8.38
N GLY A 25 -0.16 17.42 7.10
CA GLY A 25 -0.21 18.46 6.05
C GLY A 25 1.07 19.28 5.81
N LYS A 26 2.27 18.70 6.03
CA LYS A 26 3.54 19.43 5.85
C LYS A 26 4.23 19.03 4.54
N GLY A 27 4.84 20.04 3.90
CA GLY A 27 5.60 19.88 2.66
C GLY A 27 4.72 19.86 1.40
N PRO A 28 5.34 19.99 0.20
CA PRO A 28 4.60 20.19 -1.04
C PRO A 28 3.75 18.99 -1.46
N LEU A 29 4.23 17.75 -1.22
CA LEU A 29 3.50 16.56 -1.59
C LEU A 29 2.37 16.24 -0.59
N PHE A 30 2.71 16.13 0.70
CA PHE A 30 1.75 15.71 1.72
C PHE A 30 0.76 16.80 2.09
N GLY A 31 1.16 18.09 1.99
CA GLY A 31 0.24 19.22 2.15
C GLY A 31 -0.88 19.24 1.11
N ALA A 32 -0.59 18.85 -0.15
CA ALA A 32 -1.60 18.73 -1.20
C ALA A 32 -2.53 17.50 -0.99
N TRP A 33 -2.10 16.51 -0.19
CA TRP A 33 -2.95 15.34 0.11
C TRP A 33 -3.97 15.62 1.21
N GLY A 34 -3.63 16.43 2.18
CA GLY A 34 -4.50 16.81 3.30
C GLY A 34 -3.72 17.42 4.45
N ASN A 35 -4.46 17.94 5.40
CA ASN A 35 -3.92 18.57 6.61
C ASN A 35 -4.67 18.09 7.86
N THR A 36 -5.12 16.85 7.86
CA THR A 36 -5.87 16.22 8.95
C THR A 36 -5.09 16.39 10.27
N ASP A 37 -5.69 17.05 11.22
CA ASP A 37 -5.18 17.25 12.57
C ASP A 37 -5.49 16.05 13.50
N ALA A 38 -5.07 16.12 14.75
CA ALA A 38 -5.24 15.03 15.71
C ALA A 38 -6.71 14.79 16.10
N GLU A 39 -7.54 15.82 16.11
CA GLU A 39 -8.96 15.68 16.45
C GLU A 39 -9.74 15.01 15.31
N GLU A 40 -9.52 15.45 14.09
CA GLU A 40 -10.12 14.82 12.91
C GLU A 40 -9.57 13.42 12.71
N ALA A 41 -8.26 13.20 12.88
CA ALA A 41 -7.65 11.87 12.82
C ALA A 41 -8.27 10.90 13.83
N ARG A 42 -8.58 11.37 15.04
CA ARG A 42 -9.28 10.57 16.06
C ARG A 42 -10.65 10.14 15.59
N ARG A 43 -11.44 11.04 14.99
CA ARG A 43 -12.75 10.69 14.41
C ARG A 43 -12.63 9.66 13.31
N LEU A 44 -11.64 9.81 12.40
CA LEU A 44 -11.41 8.83 11.34
C LEU A 44 -10.99 7.47 11.90
N VAL A 45 -10.14 7.44 12.93
CA VAL A 45 -9.74 6.22 13.63
C VAL A 45 -10.95 5.54 14.30
N ASP A 46 -11.85 6.31 14.94
CA ASP A 46 -13.08 5.78 15.54
C ASP A 46 -13.95 5.08 14.49
N ILE A 47 -14.21 5.72 13.36
CA ILE A 47 -14.96 5.14 12.23
C ILE A 47 -14.29 3.87 11.71
N CYS A 48 -12.97 3.87 11.58
CA CYS A 48 -12.21 2.70 11.15
C CYS A 48 -12.42 1.52 12.12
N LEU A 49 -12.24 1.74 13.41
CA LEU A 49 -12.37 0.69 14.43
C LEU A 49 -13.80 0.16 14.51
N GLU A 50 -14.82 1.02 14.44
CA GLU A 50 -16.23 0.62 14.37
C GLU A 50 -16.52 -0.27 13.16
N ALA A 51 -15.87 0.00 12.01
CA ALA A 51 -15.97 -0.80 10.80
C ALA A 51 -15.10 -2.07 10.82
N GLY A 52 -14.27 -2.27 11.85
CA GLY A 52 -13.31 -3.38 11.96
C GLY A 52 -12.00 -3.16 11.17
N VAL A 53 -11.69 -1.93 10.81
CA VAL A 53 -10.38 -1.54 10.25
C VAL A 53 -9.46 -1.18 11.40
N ASN A 54 -8.46 -2.00 11.68
CA ASN A 54 -7.54 -1.80 12.79
C ASN A 54 -6.07 -1.69 12.39
N LEU A 55 -5.72 -1.78 11.10
CA LEU A 55 -4.37 -1.53 10.62
C LEU A 55 -4.27 -0.10 10.06
N PHE A 56 -3.34 0.69 10.63
CA PHE A 56 -3.05 2.07 10.24
C PHE A 56 -1.62 2.16 9.73
N ASP A 57 -1.46 2.69 8.50
CA ASP A 57 -0.17 2.80 7.82
C ASP A 57 0.28 4.26 7.73
N THR A 58 1.50 4.52 8.14
CA THR A 58 2.18 5.81 8.06
C THR A 58 3.62 5.65 7.57
N ALA A 59 4.45 6.68 7.66
CA ALA A 59 5.89 6.64 7.42
C ALA A 59 6.58 7.82 8.10
N ASP A 60 7.88 7.67 8.39
CA ASP A 60 8.70 8.74 8.95
C ASP A 60 8.72 10.00 8.05
N VAL A 61 8.75 9.81 6.73
CA VAL A 61 8.78 10.90 5.73
C VAL A 61 7.42 11.60 5.56
N TYR A 62 6.31 10.99 5.97
CA TYR A 62 4.99 11.61 5.79
C TYR A 62 4.87 12.86 6.65
N SER A 63 4.71 14.01 5.96
CA SER A 63 4.69 15.34 6.60
C SER A 63 5.88 15.56 7.56
N ALA A 64 7.07 15.03 7.21
CA ALA A 64 8.30 15.12 8.02
C ALA A 64 8.12 14.58 9.46
N GLY A 65 7.43 13.46 9.62
CA GLY A 65 7.16 12.81 10.90
C GLY A 65 5.84 13.22 11.56
N ALA A 66 5.21 14.30 11.11
CA ALA A 66 3.96 14.77 11.72
C ALA A 66 2.80 13.76 11.55
N SER A 67 2.81 12.95 10.49
CA SER A 67 1.81 11.89 10.32
C SER A 67 1.86 10.85 11.45
N GLU A 68 3.07 10.45 11.88
CA GLU A 68 3.24 9.55 13.02
C GLU A 68 2.80 10.20 14.34
N GLU A 69 3.11 11.50 14.54
CA GLU A 69 2.68 12.24 15.74
C GLU A 69 1.16 12.35 15.83
N VAL A 70 0.49 12.70 14.73
CA VAL A 70 -0.97 12.80 14.64
C VAL A 70 -1.62 11.44 14.87
N LEU A 71 -1.11 10.38 14.23
CA LEU A 71 -1.60 9.02 14.43
C LEU A 71 -1.44 8.60 15.90
N GLY A 72 -0.27 8.83 16.49
CA GLY A 72 0.01 8.52 17.90
C GLY A 72 -0.96 9.20 18.87
N GLN A 73 -1.31 10.46 18.60
CA GLN A 73 -2.32 11.19 19.38
C GLN A 73 -3.73 10.61 19.17
N ALA A 74 -4.09 10.26 17.94
CA ALA A 74 -5.41 9.73 17.60
C ALA A 74 -5.69 8.35 18.24
N ILE A 75 -4.65 7.51 18.40
CA ILE A 75 -4.78 6.17 18.99
C ILE A 75 -4.50 6.11 20.49
N ARG A 76 -4.24 7.24 21.14
CA ARG A 76 -3.90 7.29 22.58
C ARG A 76 -4.96 6.59 23.43
N GLY A 77 -4.51 5.69 24.31
CA GLY A 77 -5.38 4.92 25.20
C GLY A 77 -6.02 3.66 24.58
N ARG A 78 -5.67 3.34 23.31
CA ARG A 78 -6.22 2.17 22.60
C ARG A 78 -5.17 1.42 21.75
N ARG A 79 -3.90 1.47 22.17
CA ARG A 79 -2.78 0.84 21.44
C ARG A 79 -3.02 -0.63 21.12
N ASP A 80 -3.60 -1.39 22.05
CA ASP A 80 -3.86 -2.82 21.90
C ASP A 80 -5.00 -3.14 20.93
N ALA A 81 -5.81 -2.15 20.57
CA ALA A 81 -6.90 -2.31 19.59
C ALA A 81 -6.46 -2.08 18.14
N VAL A 82 -5.22 -1.60 17.93
CA VAL A 82 -4.71 -1.20 16.62
C VAL A 82 -3.43 -1.93 16.25
N LEU A 83 -3.23 -2.10 14.95
CA LEU A 83 -1.96 -2.50 14.33
C LEU A 83 -1.35 -1.25 13.69
N ILE A 84 -0.09 -0.98 13.95
CA ILE A 84 0.64 0.15 13.39
C ILE A 84 1.66 -0.38 12.37
N SER A 85 1.54 0.11 11.15
CA SER A 85 2.56 -0.01 10.11
C SER A 85 3.22 1.35 9.92
N THR A 86 4.56 1.40 9.97
CA THR A 86 5.31 2.59 9.56
C THR A 86 6.51 2.21 8.71
N LYS A 87 7.11 3.21 8.07
CA LYS A 87 8.18 3.00 7.10
C LYS A 87 9.37 3.92 7.38
N THR A 88 10.57 3.45 6.99
CA THR A 88 11.80 4.25 6.98
C THR A 88 12.64 3.90 5.75
N ALA A 89 13.69 4.57 5.48
CA ALA A 89 14.72 4.51 4.47
C ALA A 89 14.84 5.80 3.65
N LEU A 90 13.72 6.46 3.34
CA LEU A 90 13.73 7.70 2.56
C LEU A 90 14.37 8.85 3.37
N PRO A 91 14.86 9.91 2.69
CA PRO A 91 15.52 11.03 3.35
C PRO A 91 14.61 11.78 4.32
N MET A 92 15.10 11.98 5.54
CA MET A 92 14.50 12.82 6.59
C MET A 92 15.33 14.08 6.87
N GLY A 93 16.43 14.27 6.17
CA GLY A 93 17.36 15.38 6.25
C GLY A 93 18.45 15.23 5.21
N GLU A 94 19.42 16.13 5.22
CA GLU A 94 20.51 16.21 4.23
C GLU A 94 21.79 15.49 4.70
N GLY A 95 21.85 15.08 5.94
CA GLY A 95 23.02 14.42 6.52
C GLY A 95 23.21 12.99 6.00
N PRO A 96 24.44 12.47 6.02
CA PRO A 96 24.76 11.13 5.50
C PRO A 96 24.10 9.99 6.27
N GLN A 97 23.56 10.27 7.46
CA GLN A 97 22.84 9.30 8.30
C GLN A 97 21.33 9.56 8.31
N ASP A 98 20.81 10.46 7.46
CA ASP A 98 19.40 10.82 7.47
C ASP A 98 18.58 10.05 6.43
N TRP A 99 19.20 9.15 5.68
CA TRP A 99 18.56 8.28 4.68
C TRP A 99 19.23 6.90 4.65
N GLY A 100 18.62 5.97 3.91
CA GLY A 100 19.10 4.61 3.71
C GLY A 100 18.74 3.66 4.85
N THR A 101 19.36 2.49 4.84
CA THR A 101 19.02 1.37 5.72
C THR A 101 20.20 0.85 6.55
N SER A 102 21.26 1.67 6.73
CA SER A 102 22.36 1.31 7.60
C SER A 102 21.88 1.01 9.03
N ARG A 103 22.63 0.17 9.75
CA ARG A 103 22.32 -0.20 11.15
C ARG A 103 22.01 1.02 12.01
N ALA A 104 22.88 2.02 11.98
CA ALA A 104 22.71 3.24 12.76
C ALA A 104 21.41 3.99 12.39
N ARG A 105 21.09 4.07 11.09
CA ARG A 105 19.88 4.73 10.62
C ARG A 105 18.63 3.96 11.01
N LEU A 106 18.58 2.64 10.81
CA LEU A 106 17.42 1.82 11.16
C LEU A 106 17.07 1.87 12.64
N ILE A 107 18.08 1.75 13.52
CA ILE A 107 17.87 1.84 14.98
C ILE A 107 17.34 3.23 15.33
N ARG A 108 18.01 4.29 14.88
CA ARG A 108 17.60 5.68 15.16
C ARG A 108 16.20 5.98 14.65
N ALA A 109 15.89 5.57 13.42
CA ALA A 109 14.58 5.80 12.80
C ALA A 109 13.46 5.08 13.56
N THR A 110 13.68 3.82 13.95
CA THR A 110 12.72 3.05 14.72
C THR A 110 12.44 3.72 16.07
N GLU A 111 13.48 4.16 16.78
CA GLU A 111 13.32 4.87 18.05
C GLU A 111 12.63 6.22 17.92
N GLN A 112 12.87 6.95 16.82
CA GLN A 112 12.18 8.19 16.52
C GLN A 112 10.70 7.94 16.20
N ALA A 113 10.40 6.91 15.41
CA ALA A 113 9.01 6.51 15.10
C ALA A 113 8.24 6.12 16.38
N LEU A 114 8.83 5.32 17.26
CA LEU A 114 8.25 4.95 18.56
C LEU A 114 7.93 6.19 19.42
N ARG A 115 8.85 7.17 19.46
CA ARG A 115 8.61 8.44 20.19
C ARG A 115 7.48 9.26 19.58
N ARG A 116 7.44 9.42 18.26
CA ARG A 116 6.37 10.18 17.56
C ARG A 116 5.01 9.50 17.69
N LEU A 117 4.97 8.18 17.56
CA LEU A 117 3.76 7.37 17.74
C LEU A 117 3.31 7.24 19.21
N GLY A 118 4.20 7.52 20.17
CA GLY A 118 3.91 7.39 21.60
C GLY A 118 3.63 5.93 22.01
N THR A 119 4.41 4.99 21.49
CA THR A 119 4.25 3.54 21.74
C THR A 119 5.61 2.85 21.93
N ASP A 120 5.61 1.69 22.58
CA ASP A 120 6.83 0.91 22.83
C ASP A 120 7.14 -0.09 21.70
N TYR A 121 6.20 -0.34 20.81
CA TYR A 121 6.38 -1.28 19.69
C TYR A 121 5.63 -0.88 18.44
N ILE A 122 6.14 -1.31 17.28
CA ILE A 122 5.54 -1.21 15.94
C ILE A 122 5.14 -2.62 15.50
N ASP A 123 3.93 -2.81 14.98
CA ASP A 123 3.46 -4.12 14.54
C ASP A 123 4.14 -4.54 13.22
N LEU A 124 4.29 -3.60 12.27
CA LEU A 124 4.95 -3.83 11.00
C LEU A 124 5.87 -2.66 10.66
N LEU A 125 7.19 -2.89 10.68
CA LEU A 125 8.16 -1.94 10.15
C LEU A 125 8.50 -2.29 8.70
N GLN A 126 8.37 -1.33 7.79
CA GLN A 126 8.66 -1.52 6.38
C GLN A 126 9.86 -0.69 5.92
N LEU A 127 10.69 -1.25 5.06
CA LEU A 127 11.64 -0.45 4.28
C LEU A 127 10.89 0.21 3.13
N HIS A 128 10.91 1.55 3.07
CA HIS A 128 10.10 2.32 2.12
C HIS A 128 10.57 2.16 0.66
N ALA A 129 11.87 1.89 0.49
CA ALA A 129 12.51 1.60 -0.78
C ALA A 129 13.76 0.72 -0.54
N PHE A 130 14.26 0.09 -1.59
CA PHE A 130 15.51 -0.64 -1.58
C PHE A 130 16.70 0.33 -1.48
N ASP A 131 17.64 0.03 -0.60
CA ASP A 131 18.90 0.76 -0.48
C ASP A 131 20.04 -0.10 -1.03
N ALA A 132 20.52 0.23 -2.21
CA ALA A 132 21.61 -0.49 -2.89
C ALA A 132 22.98 -0.24 -2.25
N SER A 133 23.10 0.75 -1.36
CA SER A 133 24.38 1.13 -0.73
C SER A 133 24.65 0.39 0.58
N THR A 134 23.63 -0.24 1.16
CA THR A 134 23.76 -1.00 2.43
C THR A 134 23.68 -2.50 2.15
N PRO A 135 24.63 -3.32 2.64
CA PRO A 135 24.56 -4.78 2.52
C PRO A 135 23.28 -5.34 3.13
N ILE A 136 22.58 -6.23 2.42
CA ILE A 136 21.32 -6.83 2.87
C ILE A 136 21.51 -7.60 4.19
N GLU A 137 22.67 -8.21 4.37
CA GLU A 137 23.07 -8.92 5.61
C GLU A 137 23.07 -7.98 6.83
N GLU A 138 23.58 -6.75 6.67
CA GLU A 138 23.56 -5.73 7.73
C GLU A 138 22.12 -5.29 8.03
N VAL A 139 21.32 -5.06 6.99
CA VAL A 139 19.91 -4.66 7.13
C VAL A 139 19.14 -5.72 7.91
N LEU A 140 19.20 -6.98 7.48
CA LEU A 140 18.44 -8.09 8.10
C LEU A 140 18.91 -8.37 9.53
N ALA A 141 20.21 -8.38 9.78
CA ALA A 141 20.73 -8.55 11.13
C ALA A 141 20.29 -7.41 12.07
N THR A 142 20.14 -6.20 11.56
CA THR A 142 19.65 -5.06 12.33
C THR A 142 18.15 -5.20 12.64
N LEU A 143 17.35 -5.56 11.67
CA LEU A 143 15.91 -5.80 11.84
C LEU A 143 15.64 -6.95 12.80
N ASP A 144 16.44 -8.02 12.73
CA ASP A 144 16.38 -9.14 13.67
C ASP A 144 16.64 -8.67 15.13
N GLY A 145 17.67 -7.86 15.35
CA GLY A 145 17.93 -7.25 16.65
C GLY A 145 16.78 -6.36 17.14
N LEU A 146 16.12 -5.62 16.26
CA LEU A 146 14.95 -4.80 16.60
C LEU A 146 13.73 -5.67 16.96
N ILE A 147 13.55 -6.82 16.30
CA ILE A 147 12.52 -7.81 16.65
C ILE A 147 12.84 -8.43 18.01
N ALA A 148 14.07 -8.90 18.22
CA ALA A 148 14.51 -9.52 19.48
C ALA A 148 14.36 -8.58 20.68
N SER A 149 14.58 -7.27 20.47
CA SER A 149 14.37 -6.25 21.52
C SER A 149 12.89 -5.91 21.77
N GLY A 150 11.97 -6.47 20.98
CA GLY A 150 10.54 -6.21 21.09
C GLY A 150 10.07 -4.85 20.54
N LYS A 151 10.95 -4.07 19.90
CA LYS A 151 10.60 -2.77 19.31
C LYS A 151 9.73 -2.89 18.05
N ILE A 152 9.89 -3.97 17.29
CA ILE A 152 9.07 -4.30 16.12
C ILE A 152 8.60 -5.75 16.18
N ARG A 153 7.45 -6.06 15.55
CA ARG A 153 6.89 -7.43 15.55
C ARG A 153 7.14 -8.15 14.22
N TYR A 154 6.85 -7.48 13.12
CA TYR A 154 7.01 -8.00 11.76
C TYR A 154 7.75 -7.01 10.89
N ILE A 155 8.36 -7.50 9.84
CA ILE A 155 9.07 -6.69 8.84
C ILE A 155 8.46 -6.85 7.45
N GLY A 156 8.50 -5.77 6.69
CA GLY A 156 8.04 -5.72 5.31
C GLY A 156 8.91 -4.80 4.47
N VAL A 157 8.59 -4.73 3.19
CA VAL A 157 9.22 -3.83 2.24
C VAL A 157 8.17 -3.07 1.43
N SER A 158 8.55 -1.97 0.82
CA SER A 158 7.72 -1.23 -0.13
C SER A 158 8.56 -0.85 -1.33
N ASN A 159 7.97 -0.89 -2.53
CA ASN A 159 8.59 -0.46 -3.78
C ASN A 159 9.91 -1.20 -4.13
N PHE A 160 10.05 -2.44 -3.73
CA PHE A 160 11.15 -3.30 -4.15
C PHE A 160 10.85 -3.91 -5.53
N ALA A 161 11.87 -4.06 -6.37
CA ALA A 161 11.80 -4.94 -7.53
C ALA A 161 11.79 -6.42 -7.09
N GLY A 162 11.31 -7.32 -7.95
CA GLY A 162 11.24 -8.72 -7.60
C GLY A 162 12.59 -9.34 -7.26
N TRP A 163 13.65 -9.01 -8.02
CA TRP A 163 14.99 -9.52 -7.74
C TRP A 163 15.56 -9.01 -6.39
N GLU A 164 15.22 -7.78 -5.98
CA GLU A 164 15.64 -7.20 -4.69
C GLU A 164 14.97 -7.92 -3.52
N LEU A 165 13.67 -8.14 -3.65
CA LEU A 165 12.92 -8.90 -2.65
C LEU A 165 13.41 -10.35 -2.58
N MET A 166 13.53 -11.04 -3.72
CA MET A 166 13.99 -12.44 -3.75
C MET A 166 15.41 -12.58 -3.18
N LYS A 167 16.33 -11.67 -3.54
CA LYS A 167 17.69 -11.66 -2.98
C LYS A 167 17.66 -11.51 -1.46
N SER A 168 16.83 -10.59 -0.95
CA SER A 168 16.70 -10.36 0.49
C SER A 168 16.13 -11.56 1.22
N LEU A 169 15.13 -12.23 0.65
CA LEU A 169 14.56 -13.47 1.21
C LEU A 169 15.57 -14.62 1.24
N ALA A 170 16.37 -14.77 0.18
CA ALA A 170 17.42 -15.78 0.13
C ALA A 170 18.54 -15.52 1.16
N VAL A 171 18.89 -14.27 1.41
CA VAL A 171 19.85 -13.89 2.47
C VAL A 171 19.25 -14.16 3.85
N ALA A 172 17.98 -13.83 4.06
CA ALA A 172 17.29 -14.12 5.33
C ALA A 172 17.31 -15.62 5.64
N GLU A 173 16.96 -16.47 4.67
CA GLU A 173 16.97 -17.92 4.82
C GLU A 173 18.39 -18.46 5.11
N ARG A 174 19.40 -18.00 4.35
CA ARG A 174 20.79 -18.43 4.52
C ARG A 174 21.33 -18.15 5.92
N HIS A 175 20.97 -17.03 6.53
CA HIS A 175 21.50 -16.57 7.80
C HIS A 175 20.54 -16.78 8.99
N GLY A 176 19.36 -17.38 8.75
CA GLY A 176 18.37 -17.61 9.80
C GLY A 176 17.71 -16.33 10.33
N HIS A 177 17.69 -15.26 9.53
CA HIS A 177 17.02 -14.01 9.90
C HIS A 177 15.51 -14.06 9.60
N PRO A 178 14.71 -13.21 10.27
CA PRO A 178 13.30 -13.03 9.95
C PRO A 178 13.09 -12.66 8.46
N ARG A 179 12.05 -13.24 7.86
CA ARG A 179 11.68 -12.97 6.47
C ARG A 179 10.73 -11.76 6.41
N TYR A 180 10.76 -11.03 5.32
CA TYR A 180 9.71 -10.04 5.02
C TYR A 180 8.38 -10.77 4.81
N VAL A 181 7.34 -10.35 5.55
CA VAL A 181 5.99 -10.93 5.46
C VAL A 181 5.07 -10.13 4.53
N ALA A 182 5.45 -8.90 4.22
CA ALA A 182 4.67 -7.95 3.43
C ALA A 182 5.51 -7.26 2.37
N HIS A 183 4.88 -7.03 1.21
CA HIS A 183 5.34 -6.10 0.18
C HIS A 183 4.26 -5.06 -0.06
N GLN A 184 4.54 -3.81 0.29
CA GLN A 184 3.62 -2.71 -0.01
C GLN A 184 3.87 -2.19 -1.43
N VAL A 185 2.85 -2.29 -2.29
CA VAL A 185 2.97 -2.15 -3.75
C VAL A 185 1.93 -1.20 -4.33
N TYR A 186 2.29 -0.49 -5.39
CA TYR A 186 1.31 0.15 -6.24
C TYR A 186 0.55 -0.90 -7.05
N TYR A 187 -0.77 -0.91 -6.94
CA TYR A 187 -1.63 -1.77 -7.73
C TYR A 187 -3.02 -1.17 -7.87
N SER A 188 -3.52 -1.08 -9.09
CA SER A 188 -4.84 -0.55 -9.42
C SER A 188 -5.24 -0.98 -10.82
N LEU A 189 -6.49 -0.75 -11.20
CA LEU A 189 -6.94 -0.94 -12.60
C LEU A 189 -6.15 -0.07 -13.61
N ALA A 190 -5.59 1.06 -13.18
CA ALA A 190 -4.77 1.92 -14.03
C ALA A 190 -3.25 1.59 -13.98
N GLY A 191 -2.83 0.61 -13.16
CA GLY A 191 -1.43 0.21 -13.03
C GLY A 191 -1.34 -1.24 -12.57
N ARG A 192 -1.11 -2.15 -13.52
CA ARG A 192 -1.13 -3.62 -13.32
C ARG A 192 0.24 -4.27 -13.39
N ASP A 193 1.33 -3.48 -13.31
CA ASP A 193 2.71 -4.00 -13.41
C ASP A 193 3.05 -4.98 -12.29
N TYR A 194 2.41 -4.86 -11.13
CA TYR A 194 2.52 -5.80 -10.03
C TYR A 194 2.27 -7.25 -10.43
N GLU A 195 1.41 -7.51 -11.42
CA GLU A 195 1.00 -8.85 -11.85
C GLU A 195 2.10 -9.63 -12.58
N TRP A 196 3.13 -8.95 -13.11
CA TRP A 196 4.13 -9.60 -13.94
C TRP A 196 5.14 -10.41 -13.13
N GLU A 197 5.69 -9.81 -12.09
CA GLU A 197 6.77 -10.41 -11.32
C GLU A 197 6.46 -10.48 -9.83
N LEU A 198 5.92 -9.40 -9.26
CA LEU A 198 5.76 -9.26 -7.81
C LEU A 198 4.64 -10.14 -7.25
N MET A 199 3.54 -10.30 -7.97
CA MET A 199 2.43 -11.16 -7.57
C MET A 199 2.84 -12.66 -7.59
N PRO A 200 3.43 -13.20 -8.69
CA PRO A 200 3.97 -14.55 -8.69
C PRO A 200 5.00 -14.81 -7.58
N LEU A 201 5.92 -13.87 -7.38
CA LEU A 201 6.90 -13.96 -6.30
C LEU A 201 6.24 -13.98 -4.92
N GLY A 202 5.25 -13.11 -4.70
CA GLY A 202 4.50 -13.07 -3.44
C GLY A 202 3.77 -14.38 -3.16
N ALA A 203 3.16 -14.99 -4.19
CA ALA A 203 2.48 -16.28 -4.11
C ALA A 203 3.47 -17.43 -3.80
N ASP A 204 4.61 -17.47 -4.48
CA ASP A 204 5.65 -18.50 -4.30
C ASP A 204 6.34 -18.39 -2.93
N GLN A 205 6.67 -17.16 -2.51
CA GLN A 205 7.45 -16.92 -1.30
C GLN A 205 6.61 -16.65 -0.05
N GLY A 206 5.29 -16.64 -0.15
CA GLY A 206 4.39 -16.38 0.97
C GLY A 206 4.48 -14.92 1.48
N VAL A 207 4.74 -13.95 0.61
CA VAL A 207 4.78 -12.52 0.93
C VAL A 207 3.45 -11.88 0.55
N GLY A 208 2.74 -11.30 1.51
CA GLY A 208 1.44 -10.68 1.29
C GLY A 208 1.56 -9.27 0.71
N ALA A 209 0.67 -8.93 -0.23
CA ALA A 209 0.62 -7.58 -0.77
C ALA A 209 -0.24 -6.66 0.10
N LEU A 210 0.31 -5.48 0.40
CA LEU A 210 -0.38 -4.33 0.94
C LEU A 210 -0.48 -3.29 -0.18
N VAL A 211 -1.69 -3.03 -0.67
CA VAL A 211 -1.87 -2.19 -1.86
C VAL A 211 -1.97 -0.73 -1.48
N TRP A 212 -1.04 0.10 -1.99
CA TRP A 212 -1.15 1.55 -1.88
C TRP A 212 -1.71 2.17 -3.16
N SER A 213 -2.37 3.31 -3.02
CA SER A 213 -3.02 4.08 -4.10
C SER A 213 -4.00 3.27 -4.97
N PRO A 214 -4.95 2.54 -4.37
CA PRO A 214 -5.91 1.68 -5.09
C PRO A 214 -6.76 2.44 -6.11
N LEU A 215 -6.90 3.75 -5.93
CA LEU A 215 -7.64 4.66 -6.82
C LEU A 215 -6.72 5.47 -7.76
N ALA A 216 -5.48 4.99 -8.01
CA ALA A 216 -4.53 5.58 -8.94
C ALA A 216 -4.37 7.10 -8.73
N TRP A 217 -4.02 7.54 -7.50
CA TRP A 217 -3.86 8.95 -7.16
C TRP A 217 -5.15 9.79 -7.24
N GLY A 218 -6.31 9.13 -7.16
CA GLY A 218 -7.63 9.75 -7.28
C GLY A 218 -8.21 9.74 -8.71
N ARG A 219 -7.52 9.11 -9.66
CA ARG A 219 -7.98 8.99 -11.05
C ARG A 219 -9.19 8.06 -11.19
N LEU A 220 -9.27 7.01 -10.39
CA LEU A 220 -10.37 6.02 -10.41
C LEU A 220 -11.51 6.39 -9.43
N THR A 221 -11.85 7.67 -9.37
CA THR A 221 -12.96 8.17 -8.53
C THR A 221 -14.25 8.47 -9.31
N GLY A 222 -14.23 8.31 -10.64
CA GLY A 222 -15.33 8.68 -11.53
C GLY A 222 -15.47 10.18 -11.78
N LYS A 223 -14.53 11.00 -11.27
CA LYS A 223 -14.55 12.48 -11.43
C LYS A 223 -13.71 12.97 -12.60
N ILE A 224 -12.91 12.12 -13.20
CA ILE A 224 -12.07 12.42 -14.37
C ILE A 224 -12.72 11.76 -15.57
N ARG A 225 -13.06 12.56 -16.56
CA ARG A 225 -13.85 12.14 -17.72
C ARG A 225 -13.20 12.59 -19.01
N ARG A 226 -13.43 11.84 -20.08
CA ARG A 226 -13.01 12.20 -21.45
C ARG A 226 -13.62 13.53 -21.85
N GLY A 227 -12.78 14.45 -22.33
CA GLY A 227 -13.21 15.76 -22.81
C GLY A 227 -13.59 16.77 -21.70
N GLU A 228 -13.49 16.40 -20.43
CA GLU A 228 -13.75 17.30 -19.30
C GLU A 228 -12.44 17.78 -18.67
N PRO A 229 -12.40 19.02 -18.17
CA PRO A 229 -11.24 19.50 -17.43
C PRO A 229 -11.10 18.77 -16.10
N LEU A 230 -9.87 18.67 -15.59
CA LEU A 230 -9.60 18.16 -14.24
C LEU A 230 -10.43 18.95 -13.21
N PRO A 231 -11.13 18.25 -12.28
CA PRO A 231 -11.89 18.92 -11.23
C PRO A 231 -11.01 19.91 -10.44
N ALA A 232 -11.52 21.10 -10.16
CA ALA A 232 -10.75 22.17 -9.48
C ALA A 232 -10.10 21.74 -8.15
N ALA A 233 -10.76 20.85 -7.39
CA ALA A 233 -10.25 20.30 -6.13
C ALA A 233 -9.34 19.07 -6.31
N SER A 234 -8.93 18.74 -7.54
CA SER A 234 -8.07 17.60 -7.79
C SER A 234 -6.64 17.87 -7.33
N ARG A 235 -6.12 16.99 -6.48
CA ARG A 235 -4.70 17.04 -6.08
C ARG A 235 -3.72 16.81 -7.25
N LEU A 236 -4.21 16.31 -8.38
CA LEU A 236 -3.38 16.10 -9.57
C LEU A 236 -2.82 17.39 -10.15
N HIS A 237 -3.45 18.56 -9.91
CA HIS A 237 -2.90 19.83 -10.32
C HIS A 237 -1.49 20.09 -9.75
N GLU A 238 -1.24 19.63 -8.52
CA GLU A 238 0.03 19.87 -7.82
C GLU A 238 0.93 18.62 -7.74
N THR A 239 0.32 17.41 -7.80
CA THR A 239 1.04 16.18 -7.45
C THR A 239 1.07 15.13 -8.56
N ALA A 240 0.57 15.42 -9.77
CA ALA A 240 0.56 14.45 -10.87
C ALA A 240 1.95 13.92 -11.22
N GLN A 241 2.97 14.76 -11.14
CA GLN A 241 4.38 14.43 -11.41
C GLN A 241 4.98 13.40 -10.43
N TYR A 242 4.42 13.26 -9.24
CA TYR A 242 4.86 12.28 -8.22
C TYR A 242 4.04 10.98 -8.26
N GLY A 243 2.97 10.97 -9.04
CA GLY A 243 2.09 9.80 -9.18
C GLY A 243 2.60 8.83 -10.23
N PRO A 244 1.96 7.64 -10.29
CA PRO A 244 2.28 6.68 -11.34
C PRO A 244 1.93 7.26 -12.72
N PRO A 245 2.73 6.93 -13.76
CA PRO A 245 2.38 7.28 -15.13
C PRO A 245 1.09 6.55 -15.52
N VAL A 246 0.16 7.25 -16.14
CA VAL A 246 -1.13 6.69 -16.59
C VAL A 246 -1.39 7.21 -18.00
N ASP A 247 -1.79 6.31 -18.88
CA ASP A 247 -2.33 6.66 -20.21
C ASP A 247 -3.75 7.19 -20.03
N ASP A 248 -3.98 8.43 -20.43
CA ASP A 248 -5.26 9.12 -20.20
C ASP A 248 -6.40 8.47 -20.99
N GLU A 249 -6.17 8.04 -22.24
CA GLU A 249 -7.21 7.40 -23.05
C GLU A 249 -7.65 6.08 -22.42
N LYS A 250 -6.69 5.27 -22.01
CA LYS A 250 -6.95 4.03 -21.28
C LYS A 250 -7.64 4.27 -19.94
N LEU A 251 -7.27 5.34 -19.23
CA LEU A 251 -7.93 5.73 -18.00
C LEU A 251 -9.41 6.03 -18.22
N TYR A 252 -9.74 6.78 -19.27
CA TYR A 252 -11.13 7.10 -19.60
C TYR A 252 -11.95 5.84 -19.92
N ASP A 253 -11.39 4.91 -20.71
CA ASP A 253 -12.03 3.63 -20.99
C ASP A 253 -12.30 2.82 -19.70
N ILE A 254 -11.34 2.78 -18.78
CA ILE A 254 -11.50 2.11 -17.48
C ILE A 254 -12.61 2.78 -16.66
N VAL A 255 -12.63 4.11 -16.59
CA VAL A 255 -13.64 4.86 -15.83
C VAL A 255 -15.05 4.66 -16.41
N GLU A 256 -15.19 4.60 -17.74
CA GLU A 256 -16.47 4.31 -18.40
C GLU A 256 -17.02 2.93 -18.02
N VAL A 257 -16.17 1.90 -18.02
CA VAL A 257 -16.56 0.55 -17.58
C VAL A 257 -16.89 0.50 -16.08
N LEU A 258 -16.10 1.18 -15.24
CA LEU A 258 -16.38 1.30 -13.81
C LEU A 258 -17.74 1.96 -13.54
N ASP A 259 -18.09 3.01 -14.28
CA ASP A 259 -19.37 3.72 -14.17
C ASP A 259 -20.56 2.84 -14.57
N ALA A 260 -20.41 2.11 -15.69
CA ALA A 260 -21.44 1.17 -16.12
C ALA A 260 -21.72 0.13 -15.04
N ILE A 261 -20.68 -0.51 -14.49
CA ILE A 261 -20.83 -1.50 -13.43
C ILE A 261 -21.40 -0.85 -12.16
N ALA A 262 -20.93 0.35 -11.79
CA ALA A 262 -21.42 1.08 -10.62
C ALA A 262 -22.94 1.31 -10.71
N THR A 263 -23.43 1.71 -11.89
CA THR A 263 -24.86 1.90 -12.19
C THR A 263 -25.62 0.59 -12.12
N GLU A 264 -25.09 -0.50 -12.68
CA GLU A 264 -25.72 -1.83 -12.71
C GLU A 264 -26.01 -2.36 -11.31
N ILE A 265 -25.10 -2.15 -10.34
CA ILE A 265 -25.22 -2.76 -9.00
C ILE A 265 -25.44 -1.74 -7.86
N GLY A 266 -25.65 -0.46 -8.19
CA GLY A 266 -25.92 0.58 -7.19
C GLY A 266 -24.75 0.84 -6.25
N LYS A 267 -23.51 0.76 -6.76
CA LYS A 267 -22.28 1.07 -6.03
C LYS A 267 -21.59 2.29 -6.64
N THR A 268 -20.55 2.80 -5.97
CA THR A 268 -19.77 3.92 -6.52
C THR A 268 -18.53 3.43 -7.25
N VAL A 269 -18.04 4.22 -8.20
CA VAL A 269 -16.79 3.92 -8.96
C VAL A 269 -15.63 3.56 -8.04
N PRO A 270 -15.31 4.32 -6.95
CA PRO A 270 -14.26 3.93 -6.01
C PRO A 270 -14.51 2.58 -5.34
N GLN A 271 -15.76 2.26 -4.99
CA GLN A 271 -16.09 0.97 -4.38
C GLN A 271 -15.85 -0.20 -5.33
N ILE A 272 -16.18 -0.05 -6.61
CA ILE A 272 -15.90 -1.07 -7.63
C ILE A 272 -14.38 -1.28 -7.79
N ALA A 273 -13.62 -0.18 -7.93
CA ALA A 273 -12.18 -0.24 -8.11
C ALA A 273 -11.46 -0.89 -6.91
N ILE A 274 -11.88 -0.59 -5.69
CA ILE A 274 -11.33 -1.21 -4.47
C ILE A 274 -11.76 -2.68 -4.38
N ASN A 275 -13.04 -3.00 -4.63
CA ASN A 275 -13.55 -4.37 -4.56
C ASN A 275 -12.85 -5.31 -5.56
N TRP A 276 -12.53 -4.82 -6.76
CA TRP A 276 -11.74 -5.56 -7.74
C TRP A 276 -10.38 -5.99 -7.18
N LEU A 277 -9.68 -5.12 -6.45
CA LEU A 277 -8.40 -5.43 -5.79
C LEU A 277 -8.55 -6.50 -4.70
N LEU A 278 -9.65 -6.49 -3.95
CA LEU A 278 -9.90 -7.45 -2.88
C LEU A 278 -10.02 -8.89 -3.38
N GLY A 279 -10.39 -9.08 -4.64
CA GLY A 279 -10.46 -10.38 -5.31
C GLY A 279 -9.13 -10.88 -5.88
N ARG A 280 -8.03 -10.09 -5.81
CA ARG A 280 -6.77 -10.45 -6.45
C ARG A 280 -5.91 -11.37 -5.58
N PRO A 281 -5.22 -12.37 -6.19
CA PRO A 281 -4.26 -13.21 -5.48
C PRO A 281 -3.21 -12.39 -4.75
N THR A 282 -2.73 -12.90 -3.62
CA THR A 282 -1.70 -12.29 -2.75
C THR A 282 -2.09 -10.98 -2.06
N VAL A 283 -3.17 -10.29 -2.46
CA VAL A 283 -3.63 -9.07 -1.81
C VAL A 283 -4.17 -9.38 -0.41
N SER A 284 -3.39 -9.04 0.60
CA SER A 284 -3.79 -9.20 2.01
C SER A 284 -4.63 -8.02 2.49
N SER A 285 -4.28 -6.80 2.08
CA SER A 285 -5.02 -5.59 2.46
C SER A 285 -4.85 -4.46 1.44
N VAL A 286 -5.85 -3.61 1.35
CA VAL A 286 -5.86 -2.41 0.50
C VAL A 286 -5.91 -1.18 1.40
N PHE A 287 -4.92 -0.28 1.26
CA PHE A 287 -4.91 0.99 1.98
C PHE A 287 -5.86 1.98 1.36
N ILE A 288 -6.91 2.32 2.11
CA ILE A 288 -7.82 3.41 1.78
C ILE A 288 -7.34 4.69 2.48
N GLY A 289 -7.31 5.80 1.75
CA GLY A 289 -7.10 7.14 2.30
C GLY A 289 -8.40 7.92 2.28
N ALA A 290 -8.56 8.85 3.20
CA ALA A 290 -9.68 9.79 3.22
C ALA A 290 -9.23 11.15 3.77
N ARG A 291 -9.83 12.22 3.25
CA ARG A 291 -9.65 13.59 3.75
C ARG A 291 -10.75 13.97 4.76
N ASN A 292 -11.85 13.23 4.78
CA ASN A 292 -13.00 13.46 5.65
C ASN A 292 -13.79 12.16 5.85
N GLU A 293 -14.76 12.21 6.76
CA GLU A 293 -15.61 11.06 7.11
C GLU A 293 -16.41 10.51 5.94
N GLU A 294 -16.95 11.38 5.08
CA GLU A 294 -17.76 10.98 3.93
C GLU A 294 -16.98 10.08 2.98
N GLN A 295 -15.76 10.50 2.62
CA GLN A 295 -14.86 9.71 1.76
C GLN A 295 -14.49 8.38 2.43
N LEU A 296 -14.21 8.38 3.75
CA LEU A 296 -13.89 7.17 4.48
C LEU A 296 -15.07 6.19 4.45
N ARG A 297 -16.27 6.64 4.79
CA ARG A 297 -17.47 5.80 4.77
C ARG A 297 -17.79 5.27 3.37
N GLN A 298 -17.59 6.09 2.33
CA GLN A 298 -17.72 5.65 0.94
C GLN A 298 -16.73 4.52 0.61
N ASN A 299 -15.47 4.67 0.96
CA ASN A 299 -14.45 3.64 0.70
C ASN A 299 -14.70 2.36 1.50
N LEU A 300 -15.15 2.47 2.75
CA LEU A 300 -15.55 1.34 3.59
C LEU A 300 -16.71 0.52 2.97
N GLY A 301 -17.55 1.12 2.17
CA GLY A 301 -18.63 0.45 1.42
C GLY A 301 -18.12 -0.47 0.28
N ALA A 302 -16.82 -0.59 0.08
CA ALA A 302 -16.23 -1.52 -0.89
C ALA A 302 -16.24 -2.99 -0.45
N VAL A 303 -16.54 -3.28 0.82
CA VAL A 303 -16.60 -4.64 1.39
C VAL A 303 -18.04 -5.10 1.64
N GLY A 304 -18.20 -6.41 1.92
CA GLY A 304 -19.50 -7.02 2.22
C GLY A 304 -20.29 -7.46 0.98
N TRP A 305 -19.69 -7.40 -0.18
CA TRP A 305 -20.23 -7.86 -1.46
C TRP A 305 -19.07 -8.21 -2.40
N SER A 306 -19.35 -8.83 -3.55
CA SER A 306 -18.34 -9.20 -4.54
C SER A 306 -18.83 -8.90 -5.95
N LEU A 307 -17.90 -8.51 -6.83
CA LEU A 307 -18.14 -8.41 -8.27
C LEU A 307 -18.45 -9.81 -8.84
N SER A 308 -19.35 -9.87 -9.82
CA SER A 308 -19.57 -11.09 -10.60
C SER A 308 -18.37 -11.39 -11.49
N LYS A 309 -18.26 -12.66 -11.92
CA LYS A 309 -17.22 -13.07 -12.87
C LYS A 309 -17.22 -12.22 -14.14
N GLU A 310 -18.39 -11.95 -14.70
CA GLU A 310 -18.55 -11.11 -15.90
C GLU A 310 -18.04 -9.68 -15.68
N GLN A 311 -18.36 -9.08 -14.53
CA GLN A 311 -17.89 -7.74 -14.17
C GLN A 311 -16.37 -7.70 -14.01
N ILE A 312 -15.79 -8.73 -13.40
CA ILE A 312 -14.32 -8.87 -13.29
C ILE A 312 -13.70 -8.99 -14.69
N GLU A 313 -14.24 -9.84 -15.57
CA GLU A 313 -13.74 -10.01 -16.92
C GLU A 313 -13.80 -8.71 -17.74
N ARG A 314 -14.86 -7.92 -17.61
CA ARG A 314 -14.96 -6.59 -18.24
C ARG A 314 -13.89 -5.63 -17.73
N LEU A 315 -13.66 -5.58 -16.42
CA LEU A 315 -12.62 -4.74 -15.81
C LEU A 315 -11.23 -5.21 -16.21
N ASP A 316 -11.00 -6.52 -16.24
CA ASP A 316 -9.72 -7.10 -16.63
C ASP A 316 -9.38 -6.82 -18.09
N ALA A 317 -10.39 -6.91 -18.98
CA ALA A 317 -10.22 -6.64 -20.41
C ALA A 317 -9.87 -5.18 -20.68
N VAL A 318 -10.62 -4.21 -20.10
CA VAL A 318 -10.40 -2.78 -20.34
C VAL A 318 -9.09 -2.29 -19.72
N SER A 319 -8.68 -2.88 -18.60
CA SER A 319 -7.45 -2.51 -17.88
C SER A 319 -6.21 -3.31 -18.29
N ALA A 320 -6.34 -4.27 -19.22
CA ALA A 320 -5.26 -5.16 -19.63
C ALA A 320 -4.00 -4.40 -20.05
N ALA A 321 -2.86 -4.70 -19.44
CA ALA A 321 -1.57 -4.13 -19.80
C ALA A 321 -0.86 -5.00 -20.83
N THR A 322 -0.10 -4.37 -21.73
CA THR A 322 0.76 -5.11 -22.66
C THR A 322 1.86 -5.81 -21.87
N ALA A 323 1.90 -7.13 -21.99
CA ALA A 323 2.90 -7.92 -21.30
C ALA A 323 4.32 -7.56 -21.76
N PRO A 324 5.24 -7.17 -20.86
CA PRO A 324 6.63 -6.90 -21.21
C PRO A 324 7.40 -8.21 -21.45
N TYR A 325 8.62 -8.13 -21.98
CA TYR A 325 9.55 -9.26 -21.97
C TYR A 325 10.06 -9.48 -20.52
N PRO A 326 10.16 -10.74 -20.06
CA PRO A 326 9.96 -12.01 -20.78
C PRO A 326 8.53 -12.57 -20.76
N TYR A 327 7.54 -11.83 -20.30
CA TYR A 327 6.18 -12.34 -20.02
C TYR A 327 5.29 -12.45 -21.26
N PHE A 328 5.53 -11.67 -22.35
CA PHE A 328 4.68 -11.71 -23.53
C PHE A 328 4.60 -13.11 -24.20
N PRO A 329 5.68 -13.94 -24.28
CA PRO A 329 5.56 -15.28 -24.83
C PRO A 329 4.58 -16.17 -24.04
N TYR A 330 4.62 -16.08 -22.71
CA TYR A 330 3.74 -16.86 -21.83
C TYR A 330 2.27 -16.47 -21.95
N ARG A 331 1.97 -15.26 -22.41
CA ARG A 331 0.60 -14.79 -22.65
C ARG A 331 0.09 -15.02 -24.06
N ARG A 332 0.96 -15.27 -25.04
CA ARG A 332 0.61 -15.32 -26.47
C ARG A 332 0.88 -16.65 -27.15
N GLN A 333 1.73 -17.50 -26.58
CA GLN A 333 2.17 -18.75 -27.19
C GLN A 333 1.78 -19.92 -26.30
N GLU A 334 0.98 -20.86 -26.84
CA GLU A 334 0.43 -21.99 -26.09
C GLU A 334 1.50 -22.83 -25.38
N GLY A 335 2.63 -23.11 -26.07
CA GLY A 335 3.72 -23.90 -25.49
C GLY A 335 4.34 -23.24 -24.24
N PHE A 336 4.49 -21.93 -24.23
CA PHE A 336 4.96 -21.19 -23.06
C PHE A 336 3.91 -21.12 -21.95
N ALA A 337 2.65 -20.87 -22.30
CA ALA A 337 1.56 -20.78 -21.34
C ALA A 337 1.34 -22.09 -20.56
N ARG A 338 1.59 -23.24 -21.19
CA ARG A 338 1.54 -24.55 -20.53
C ARG A 338 2.64 -24.76 -19.48
N LEU A 339 3.82 -24.12 -19.67
CA LEU A 339 4.95 -24.23 -18.74
C LEU A 339 4.78 -23.33 -17.52
N ASN A 340 4.20 -22.16 -17.70
CA ASN A 340 3.98 -21.20 -16.62
C ASN A 340 2.63 -20.47 -16.82
N PRO A 341 1.51 -21.09 -16.44
CA PRO A 341 0.20 -20.49 -16.57
C PRO A 341 0.10 -19.24 -15.69
N PRO A 342 -0.59 -18.19 -16.16
CA PRO A 342 -0.78 -16.98 -15.39
C PRO A 342 -1.58 -17.26 -14.11
N ILE A 343 -1.27 -16.49 -13.04
CA ILE A 343 -1.98 -16.56 -11.76
C ILE A 343 -3.31 -15.79 -11.83
N VAL A 344 -3.41 -14.79 -12.70
CA VAL A 344 -4.59 -13.94 -12.96
C VAL A 344 -4.95 -13.93 -14.43
#